data_c2796d21dd72a9a00ab5793660418bf7
#
_entry.id   c2796d21dd72a9a00ab5793660418bf7
#
_cell.length_a   1.000
_cell.length_b   1.000
_cell.length_c   1.000
_cell.angle_alpha   90.00
_cell.angle_beta   90.00
_cell.angle_gamma   90.00
#
_symmetry.space_group_name_H-M   'P 1'
#
loop_
_entity.id
_entity.type
_entity.pdbx_description
1 polymer ?
#
loop_
_entity_poly.entity_id
_entity_poly.type
_entity_poly.pdbx_seq_one_letter_code
_entity_poly.pdbx_strand_id
1 'polypeptide(L)'
;MLPMPIADHDAIIKELSNTGRYVKVLWQSDDTLMFIARGRAYRSEFHINPSDEHMTMLKGNMNLHFRTPEGREDVAVLREGETIYTANGIPHSPRFPEDAFVLVGERKRRSG
;
A
#
# COMPACT_ATOMS: atom_id res chain seq x y z
N MET A 1 -24.04 -15.72 5.90
CA MET A 1 -23.58 -14.37 5.58
C MET A 1 -22.50 -13.94 6.56
N LEU A 2 -21.42 -13.41 6.02
CA LEU A 2 -20.36 -12.90 6.87
C LEU A 2 -20.77 -11.57 7.50
N PRO A 3 -20.42 -11.33 8.76
CA PRO A 3 -20.61 -10.01 9.34
C PRO A 3 -19.73 -8.98 8.63
N MET A 4 -20.03 -7.73 8.81
CA MET A 4 -19.18 -6.66 8.29
C MET A 4 -17.89 -6.62 9.14
N PRO A 5 -16.73 -6.95 8.57
CA PRO A 5 -15.50 -6.98 9.33
C PRO A 5 -15.01 -5.58 9.70
N ILE A 6 -14.41 -5.49 10.86
CA ILE A 6 -13.82 -4.24 11.34
C ILE A 6 -12.37 -4.53 11.68
N ALA A 7 -11.46 -3.66 11.23
CA ALA A 7 -10.05 -3.77 11.52
C ALA A 7 -9.61 -2.61 12.41
N ASP A 8 -8.90 -2.93 13.48
CA ASP A 8 -8.29 -1.94 14.36
C ASP A 8 -6.86 -1.72 13.89
N HIS A 9 -6.58 -0.55 13.31
CA HIS A 9 -5.28 -0.26 12.71
C HIS A 9 -4.16 -0.31 13.75
N ASP A 10 -4.38 0.27 14.93
CA ASP A 10 -3.34 0.29 15.97
C ASP A 10 -3.00 -1.10 16.48
N ALA A 11 -4.01 -1.96 16.63
CA ALA A 11 -3.78 -3.34 17.04
C ALA A 11 -2.97 -4.11 15.99
N ILE A 12 -3.26 -3.88 14.71
CA ILE A 12 -2.54 -4.54 13.62
C ILE A 12 -1.09 -4.03 13.54
N ILE A 13 -0.88 -2.74 13.72
CA ILE A 13 0.46 -2.17 13.76
C ILE A 13 1.29 -2.82 14.88
N LYS A 14 0.69 -3.00 16.05
CA LYS A 14 1.35 -3.69 17.16
C LYS A 14 1.67 -5.14 16.81
N GLU A 15 0.73 -5.84 16.20
CA GLU A 15 0.93 -7.23 15.76
C GLU A 15 2.11 -7.33 14.81
N LEU A 16 2.14 -6.49 13.78
CA LEU A 16 3.22 -6.50 12.80
C LEU A 16 4.57 -6.13 13.41
N SER A 17 4.57 -5.17 14.33
CA SER A 17 5.79 -4.76 15.03
C SER A 17 6.37 -5.88 15.91
N ASN A 18 5.51 -6.72 16.48
CA ASN A 18 5.92 -7.74 17.45
C ASN A 18 6.19 -9.11 16.82
N THR A 19 5.68 -9.38 15.62
CA THR A 19 5.79 -10.71 15.01
C THR A 19 6.83 -10.81 13.92
N GLY A 20 7.41 -9.70 13.49
CA GLY A 20 8.34 -9.67 12.37
C GLY A 20 7.69 -9.85 11.01
N ARG A 21 6.38 -9.91 10.93
CA ARG A 21 5.65 -9.96 9.67
C ARG A 21 5.59 -8.57 9.05
N TYR A 22 5.51 -8.54 7.72
CA TYR A 22 5.47 -7.28 6.98
C TYR A 22 4.11 -6.93 6.41
N VAL A 23 3.18 -7.89 6.34
CA VAL A 23 1.86 -7.67 5.75
C VAL A 23 0.79 -8.38 6.56
N LYS A 24 -0.33 -7.71 6.74
CA LYS A 24 -1.55 -8.29 7.31
C LYS A 24 -2.70 -8.00 6.37
N VAL A 25 -3.25 -9.05 5.75
CA VAL A 25 -4.45 -8.91 4.93
C VAL A 25 -5.64 -8.75 5.85
N LEU A 26 -6.43 -7.70 5.62
CA LEU A 26 -7.65 -7.43 6.40
C LEU A 26 -8.82 -8.19 5.82
N TRP A 27 -9.02 -8.09 4.53
CA TRP A 27 -10.03 -8.86 3.80
C TRP A 27 -9.69 -8.91 2.32
N GLN A 28 -10.33 -9.84 1.65
CA GLN A 28 -10.06 -10.09 0.25
C GLN A 28 -11.30 -10.69 -0.41
N SER A 29 -11.57 -10.25 -1.63
CA SER A 29 -12.61 -10.82 -2.49
C SER A 29 -12.04 -11.03 -3.89
N ASP A 30 -12.91 -11.39 -4.85
CA ASP A 30 -12.44 -11.68 -6.20
C ASP A 30 -11.77 -10.48 -6.88
N ASP A 31 -12.21 -9.27 -6.55
CA ASP A 31 -11.72 -8.06 -7.23
C ASP A 31 -11.19 -6.99 -6.26
N THR A 32 -11.20 -7.25 -4.97
CA THR A 32 -10.70 -6.28 -3.98
C THR A 32 -9.75 -6.93 -3.00
N LEU A 33 -8.78 -6.16 -2.54
CA LEU A 33 -7.82 -6.56 -1.52
C LEU A 33 -7.53 -5.36 -0.63
N MET A 34 -7.54 -5.60 0.68
CA MET A 34 -7.20 -4.56 1.66
C MET A 34 -6.21 -5.13 2.65
N PHE A 35 -5.11 -4.43 2.84
CA PHE A 35 -4.06 -4.90 3.75
C PHE A 35 -3.30 -3.74 4.36
N ILE A 36 -2.60 -4.03 5.46
CA ILE A 36 -1.64 -3.11 6.07
C ILE A 36 -0.25 -3.69 5.84
N ALA A 37 0.66 -2.87 5.38
CA ALA A 37 2.05 -3.25 5.16
C ALA A 37 2.97 -2.39 6.00
N ARG A 38 4.01 -3.04 6.51
CA ARG A 38 5.11 -2.41 7.22
C ARG A 38 6.25 -2.15 6.24
N GLY A 39 6.98 -1.08 6.43
CA GLY A 39 8.15 -0.80 5.62
C GLY A 39 9.24 -1.85 5.76
N ARG A 40 10.07 -1.95 4.74
CA ARG A 40 11.19 -2.90 4.70
C ARG A 40 12.49 -2.15 4.45
N ALA A 41 13.59 -2.88 4.52
CA ALA A 41 14.85 -2.38 4.03
C ALA A 41 14.70 -1.91 2.59
N TYR A 42 15.57 -1.03 2.16
CA TYR A 42 15.51 -0.37 0.86
C TYR A 42 15.16 -1.32 -0.28
N ARG A 43 14.19 -0.89 -1.08
CA ARG A 43 13.76 -1.62 -2.28
C ARG A 43 13.83 -0.65 -3.46
N SER A 44 14.38 -1.15 -4.57
CA SER A 44 14.54 -0.34 -5.78
C SER A 44 13.65 -0.80 -6.93
N GLU A 45 13.00 -1.95 -6.81
CA GLU A 45 12.17 -2.48 -7.89
C GLU A 45 10.91 -1.65 -8.10
N PHE A 46 10.52 -1.54 -9.35
CA PHE A 46 9.24 -0.95 -9.72
C PHE A 46 8.24 -2.05 -10.02
N HIS A 47 7.03 -1.89 -9.52
CA HIS A 47 5.90 -2.77 -9.80
C HIS A 47 4.98 -2.13 -10.81
N ILE A 48 4.40 -2.97 -11.67
CA ILE A 48 3.25 -2.58 -12.48
C ILE A 48 2.08 -3.43 -12.01
N ASN A 49 1.08 -2.77 -11.45
CA ASN A 49 -0.06 -3.45 -10.88
C ASN A 49 -1.28 -3.28 -11.80
N PRO A 50 -2.00 -4.37 -12.12
CA PRO A 50 -3.24 -4.24 -12.91
C PRO A 50 -4.39 -3.65 -12.11
N SER A 51 -4.21 -3.34 -10.86
CA SER A 51 -5.22 -2.79 -9.96
C SER A 51 -5.05 -1.31 -9.77
N ASP A 52 -6.16 -0.62 -9.53
CA ASP A 52 -6.10 0.72 -8.96
C ASP A 52 -5.80 0.58 -7.46
N GLU A 53 -4.95 1.44 -6.93
CA GLU A 53 -4.54 1.37 -5.53
C GLU A 53 -4.80 2.68 -4.81
N HIS A 54 -5.26 2.56 -3.56
CA HIS A 54 -5.30 3.67 -2.61
C HIS A 54 -4.33 3.33 -1.48
N MET A 55 -3.41 4.23 -1.18
CA MET A 55 -2.45 4.05 -0.10
C MET A 55 -2.61 5.18 0.90
N THR A 56 -2.81 4.82 2.16
CA THR A 56 -2.95 5.78 3.26
C THR A 56 -1.87 5.51 4.29
N MET A 57 -1.05 6.52 4.59
CA MET A 57 -0.01 6.36 5.61
C MET A 57 -0.63 6.43 6.99
N LEU A 58 -0.60 5.30 7.68
CA LEU A 58 -1.11 5.19 9.06
C LEU A 58 -0.07 5.69 10.06
N LYS A 59 1.20 5.48 9.76
CA LYS A 59 2.30 5.90 10.63
C LYS A 59 3.54 6.13 9.77
N GLY A 60 4.21 7.25 9.98
CA GLY A 60 5.41 7.60 9.22
C GLY A 60 5.10 8.11 7.82
N ASN A 61 6.13 8.22 7.01
CA ASN A 61 6.05 8.77 5.67
C ASN A 61 6.56 7.77 4.64
N MET A 62 6.13 7.96 3.39
CA MET A 62 6.55 7.12 2.27
C MET A 62 7.03 8.00 1.14
N ASN A 63 8.08 7.57 0.45
CA ASN A 63 8.48 8.12 -0.83
C ASN A 63 8.02 7.13 -1.90
N LEU A 64 6.98 7.52 -2.64
CA LEU A 64 6.48 6.70 -3.73
C LEU A 64 7.15 7.15 -5.02
N HIS A 65 8.11 6.35 -5.47
CA HIS A 65 8.76 6.58 -6.76
C HIS A 65 7.87 6.03 -7.85
N PHE A 66 7.73 6.76 -8.94
CA PHE A 66 6.90 6.29 -10.06
C PHE A 66 7.45 6.81 -11.37
N ARG A 67 7.02 6.17 -12.48
CA ARG A 67 7.40 6.61 -13.81
C ARG A 67 6.26 7.35 -14.46
N THR A 68 6.61 8.51 -15.03
CA THR A 68 5.66 9.33 -15.78
C THR A 68 5.42 8.71 -17.17
N PRO A 69 4.34 9.12 -17.88
CA PRO A 69 4.13 8.67 -19.25
C PRO A 69 5.30 8.98 -20.18
N GLU A 70 6.08 10.01 -19.90
CA GLU A 70 7.26 10.38 -20.67
C GLU A 70 8.49 9.53 -20.31
N GLY A 71 8.35 8.58 -19.39
CA GLY A 71 9.43 7.69 -19.00
C GLY A 71 10.38 8.25 -17.96
N ARG A 72 10.06 9.40 -17.38
CA ARG A 72 10.89 9.97 -16.30
C ARG A 72 10.50 9.38 -14.96
N GLU A 73 11.44 9.31 -14.04
CA GLU A 73 11.17 8.94 -12.66
C GLU A 73 10.84 10.19 -11.85
N ASP A 74 9.79 10.09 -11.05
CA ASP A 74 9.38 11.16 -10.14
C ASP A 74 9.05 10.56 -8.79
N VAL A 75 8.87 11.39 -7.77
CA VAL A 75 8.62 10.96 -6.39
C VAL A 75 7.45 11.74 -5.81
N ALA A 76 6.46 11.00 -5.31
CA ALA A 76 5.39 11.57 -4.50
C ALA A 76 5.70 11.27 -3.03
N VAL A 77 5.77 12.32 -2.22
CA VAL A 77 5.96 12.16 -0.77
C VAL A 77 4.59 12.04 -0.13
N LEU A 78 4.33 10.89 0.49
CA LEU A 78 3.08 10.64 1.21
C LEU A 78 3.36 10.70 2.69
N ARG A 79 2.73 11.64 3.38
CA ARG A 79 2.93 11.86 4.82
C ARG A 79 1.89 11.13 5.64
N GLU A 80 2.18 10.94 6.90
CA GLU A 80 1.24 10.34 7.84
C GLU A 80 -0.11 11.03 7.76
N GLY A 81 -1.17 10.23 7.62
CA GLY A 81 -2.55 10.73 7.50
C GLY A 81 -2.98 11.05 6.08
N GLU A 82 -2.07 11.00 5.10
CA GLU A 82 -2.41 11.31 3.71
C GLU A 82 -2.71 10.04 2.91
N THR A 83 -3.54 10.20 1.88
CA THR A 83 -3.88 9.12 0.96
C THR A 83 -3.50 9.51 -0.46
N ILE A 84 -2.89 8.58 -1.19
CA ILE A 84 -2.61 8.74 -2.61
C ILE A 84 -3.39 7.70 -3.40
N TYR A 85 -3.84 8.08 -4.60
CA TYR A 85 -4.46 7.17 -5.55
C TYR A 85 -3.48 6.90 -6.69
N THR A 86 -3.23 5.62 -6.96
CA THR A 86 -2.37 5.19 -8.06
C THR A 86 -3.21 4.39 -9.05
N ALA A 87 -3.37 4.93 -10.26
CA ALA A 87 -4.10 4.24 -11.31
C ALA A 87 -3.34 2.98 -11.76
N ASN A 88 -4.09 2.01 -12.28
CA ASN A 88 -3.47 0.78 -12.77
C ASN A 88 -2.46 1.07 -13.88
N GLY A 89 -1.42 0.25 -13.95
CA GLY A 89 -0.43 0.34 -15.01
C GLY A 89 0.68 1.35 -14.79
N ILE A 90 0.64 2.15 -13.72
CA ILE A 90 1.71 3.09 -13.42
C ILE A 90 2.82 2.34 -12.70
N PRO A 91 4.03 2.24 -13.29
CA PRO A 91 5.15 1.62 -12.58
C PRO A 91 5.50 2.45 -11.34
N HIS A 92 5.56 1.79 -10.19
CA HIS A 92 5.82 2.50 -8.93
C HIS A 92 6.61 1.64 -7.96
N SER A 93 7.30 2.32 -7.04
CA SER A 93 8.12 1.68 -6.00
C SER A 93 7.90 2.42 -4.70
N PRO A 94 7.07 1.88 -3.79
CA PRO A 94 6.88 2.49 -2.48
C PRO A 94 8.08 2.21 -1.59
N ARG A 95 8.65 3.27 -1.03
CA ARG A 95 9.85 3.18 -0.19
C ARG A 95 9.56 3.86 1.14
N PHE A 96 9.54 3.08 2.21
CA PHE A 96 9.25 3.58 3.55
C PHE A 96 9.97 2.71 4.59
N PRO A 97 10.34 3.30 5.73
CA PRO A 97 11.15 2.59 6.73
C PRO A 97 10.34 1.56 7.53
N GLU A 98 11.03 0.72 8.28
CA GLU A 98 10.41 -0.38 9.02
C GLU A 98 9.47 0.09 10.14
N ASP A 99 9.59 1.33 10.59
CA ASP A 99 8.68 1.89 11.59
C ASP A 99 7.51 2.65 10.97
N ALA A 100 7.35 2.59 9.66
CA ALA A 100 6.23 3.19 8.94
C ALA A 100 5.26 2.12 8.48
N PHE A 101 3.96 2.46 8.43
CA PHE A 101 2.89 1.54 8.09
C PHE A 101 1.91 2.19 7.12
N VAL A 102 1.51 1.44 6.11
CA VAL A 102 0.59 1.90 5.08
C VAL A 102 -0.62 0.99 4.99
N LEU A 103 -1.81 1.59 4.87
CA LEU A 103 -3.03 0.88 4.53
C LEU A 103 -3.20 0.94 3.02
N VAL A 104 -3.34 -0.24 2.40
CA VAL A 104 -3.47 -0.33 0.94
C VAL A 104 -4.80 -0.96 0.59
N GLY A 105 -5.55 -0.28 -0.27
CA GLY A 105 -6.75 -0.82 -0.88
C GLY A 105 -6.53 -0.97 -2.37
N GLU A 106 -6.73 -2.17 -2.89
CA GLU A 106 -6.58 -2.46 -4.31
C GLU A 106 -7.90 -2.93 -4.89
N ARG A 107 -8.22 -2.43 -6.07
CA ARG A 107 -9.34 -2.92 -6.84
C ARG A 107 -8.86 -3.32 -8.22
N LYS A 108 -9.01 -4.60 -8.54
CA LYS A 108 -8.61 -5.13 -9.83
C LYS A 108 -9.58 -4.65 -10.90
N ARG A 109 -9.05 -4.06 -11.97
CA ARG A 109 -9.88 -3.65 -13.08
C ARG A 109 -10.30 -4.86 -13.87
N ARG A 110 -11.59 -4.91 -14.19
CA ARG A 110 -12.11 -5.94 -15.08
C ARG A 110 -11.87 -5.52 -16.52
N SER A 111 -11.43 -6.47 -17.32
CA SER A 111 -11.29 -6.26 -18.75
C SER A 111 -12.68 -6.26 -19.40
N GLY A 112 -12.92 -5.37 -20.26
CA GLY A 112 -14.13 -5.34 -21.06
C GLY A 112 -15.10 -4.30 -20.73
#